data_ddd2596c01031984cc118b780eab1882
#
_entry.id   ddd2596c01031984cc118b780eab1882
#
_cell.length_a   1.000
_cell.length_b   1.000
_cell.length_c   1.000
_cell.angle_alpha   90.00
_cell.angle_beta   90.00
_cell.angle_gamma   90.00
#
_symmetry.space_group_name_H-M   'P 1'
#
loop_
_entity.id
_entity.type
_entity.pdbx_description
1 polymer ?
#
loop_
_entity_poly.entity_id
_entity_poly.type
_entity_poly.pdbx_seq_one_letter_code
_entity_poly.pdbx_strand_id
1 'polypeptide(L)'
;HYVSFTDEERTYSADRFYGIWANEVEHGIGNTGIRPGAIKTASAHTVPEGSERIILEAAGRLQRDTGLPLFVHSCTGCQNQQAILEEAGADLSRVCFSHVEARFGWEGRSLAEQTDLLEALVKKGSFISYNNFGNWAHTEPTDLLHLIKEMIRRGYPDKQFATMDLSLIHI
;
A
#
# COMPACT_ATOMS: atom_id res chain seq x y z
N HIS A 1 -13.52 0.61 0.66
CA HIS A 1 -13.21 -0.81 0.85
C HIS A 1 -12.56 -1.09 2.20
N TYR A 2 -11.67 -0.23 2.69
CA TYR A 2 -10.99 -0.37 3.98
C TYR A 2 -11.86 0.02 5.20
N VAL A 3 -13.06 0.48 4.98
CA VAL A 3 -14.03 0.84 6.03
C VAL A 3 -15.14 -0.18 6.19
N SER A 4 -15.14 -1.25 5.42
CA SER A 4 -16.24 -2.21 5.35
C SER A 4 -15.96 -3.54 6.05
N PHE A 5 -15.24 -3.47 7.19
CA PHE A 5 -15.21 -4.64 8.06
C PHE A 5 -16.58 -4.89 8.65
N THR A 6 -16.99 -6.14 8.63
CA THR A 6 -18.11 -6.61 9.44
C THR A 6 -17.82 -6.39 10.92
N ASP A 7 -18.84 -6.34 11.76
CA ASP A 7 -18.64 -6.21 13.20
C ASP A 7 -17.82 -7.39 13.76
N GLU A 8 -17.98 -8.58 13.16
CA GLU A 8 -17.18 -9.75 13.50
C GLU A 8 -15.70 -9.56 13.16
N GLU A 9 -15.38 -9.13 11.93
CA GLU A 9 -13.99 -8.92 11.48
C GLU A 9 -13.26 -7.84 12.28
N ARG A 10 -13.98 -6.87 12.85
CA ARG A 10 -13.41 -5.85 13.75
C ARG A 10 -12.88 -6.45 15.05
N THR A 11 -13.28 -7.66 15.40
CA THR A 11 -12.80 -8.37 16.61
C THR A 11 -11.63 -9.30 16.31
N TYR A 12 -11.24 -9.48 15.06
CA TYR A 12 -10.19 -10.42 14.70
C TYR A 12 -8.80 -9.92 15.14
N SER A 13 -8.00 -10.87 15.61
CA SER A 13 -6.57 -10.66 15.86
C SER A 13 -5.76 -10.77 14.57
N ALA A 14 -4.50 -10.34 14.60
CA ALA A 14 -3.56 -10.55 13.51
C ALA A 14 -3.41 -12.04 13.15
N ASP A 15 -3.39 -12.93 14.14
CA ASP A 15 -3.34 -14.39 13.92
C ASP A 15 -4.56 -14.90 13.16
N ARG A 16 -5.74 -14.36 13.46
CA ARG A 16 -6.98 -14.76 12.80
C ARG A 16 -6.97 -14.35 11.33
N PHE A 17 -6.62 -13.08 11.02
CA PHE A 17 -6.48 -12.62 9.64
C PHE A 17 -5.41 -13.41 8.89
N TYR A 18 -4.24 -13.57 9.49
CA TYR A 18 -3.16 -14.37 8.91
C TYR A 18 -3.63 -15.79 8.55
N GLY A 19 -4.30 -16.49 9.48
CA GLY A 19 -4.77 -17.85 9.25
C GLY A 19 -5.78 -17.97 8.10
N ILE A 20 -6.72 -17.01 7.98
CA ILE A 20 -7.68 -16.96 6.87
C ILE A 20 -6.92 -16.78 5.55
N TRP A 21 -6.05 -15.81 5.45
CA TRP A 21 -5.35 -15.49 4.21
C TRP A 21 -4.29 -16.53 3.84
N ALA A 22 -3.61 -17.12 4.81
CA ALA A 22 -2.69 -18.24 4.56
C ALA A 22 -3.42 -19.45 3.97
N ASN A 23 -4.62 -19.76 4.49
CA ASN A 23 -5.46 -20.81 3.93
C ASN A 23 -5.90 -20.51 2.48
N GLU A 24 -6.23 -19.25 2.16
CA GLU A 24 -6.57 -18.84 0.79
C GLU A 24 -5.36 -18.96 -0.16
N VAL A 25 -4.16 -18.61 0.32
CA VAL A 25 -2.92 -18.77 -0.45
C VAL A 25 -2.63 -20.25 -0.73
N GLU A 26 -2.89 -21.11 0.22
CA GLU A 26 -2.62 -22.55 0.09
C GLU A 26 -3.68 -23.28 -0.74
N HIS A 27 -4.96 -23.00 -0.50
CA HIS A 27 -6.08 -23.79 -1.03
C HIS A 27 -6.94 -23.06 -2.07
N GLY A 28 -6.81 -21.74 -2.16
CA GLY A 28 -7.63 -20.88 -3.02
C GLY A 28 -8.71 -20.12 -2.26
N ILE A 29 -9.19 -19.05 -2.87
CA ILE A 29 -10.20 -18.15 -2.31
C ILE A 29 -11.57 -18.84 -2.30
N GLY A 30 -12.17 -18.99 -1.13
CA GLY A 30 -13.44 -19.69 -0.96
C GLY A 30 -13.36 -21.13 -1.52
N ASN A 31 -14.33 -21.50 -2.35
CA ASN A 31 -14.40 -22.81 -2.99
C ASN A 31 -13.92 -22.80 -4.44
N THR A 32 -13.19 -21.76 -4.86
CA THR A 32 -12.80 -21.61 -6.28
C THR A 32 -11.56 -22.39 -6.68
N GLY A 33 -10.69 -22.74 -5.72
CA GLY A 33 -9.36 -23.27 -5.98
C GLY A 33 -8.38 -22.27 -6.61
N ILE A 34 -8.80 -21.01 -6.83
CA ILE A 34 -7.97 -19.95 -7.39
C ILE A 34 -7.16 -19.31 -6.27
N ARG A 35 -5.84 -19.44 -6.36
CA ARG A 35 -4.92 -18.88 -5.35
C ARG A 35 -4.65 -17.39 -5.61
N PRO A 36 -4.56 -16.55 -4.57
CA PRO A 36 -4.17 -15.15 -4.73
C PRO A 36 -2.74 -15.02 -5.29
N GLY A 37 -2.56 -14.08 -6.21
CA GLY A 37 -1.23 -13.73 -6.76
C GLY A 37 -0.57 -12.54 -6.04
N ALA A 38 -1.28 -11.89 -5.13
CA ALA A 38 -0.81 -10.74 -4.37
C ALA A 38 -1.60 -10.57 -3.07
N ILE A 39 -1.01 -9.87 -2.11
CA ILE A 39 -1.66 -9.44 -0.88
C ILE A 39 -2.07 -7.98 -1.06
N LYS A 40 -3.28 -7.61 -0.65
CA LYS A 40 -3.75 -6.22 -0.64
C LYS A 40 -4.19 -5.84 0.76
N THR A 41 -3.68 -4.71 1.24
CA THR A 41 -4.11 -4.09 2.50
C THR A 41 -4.34 -2.59 2.31
N ALA A 42 -4.91 -1.94 3.33
CA ALA A 42 -5.20 -0.52 3.30
C ALA A 42 -5.13 0.08 4.71
N SER A 43 -4.82 1.38 4.76
CA SER A 43 -4.98 2.19 5.96
C SER A 43 -5.44 3.59 5.53
N ALA A 44 -6.40 4.15 6.27
CA ALA A 44 -6.92 5.49 6.05
C ALA A 44 -6.26 6.53 6.98
N HIS A 45 -5.61 6.10 8.04
CA HIS A 45 -5.04 6.99 9.05
C HIS A 45 -3.52 7.15 8.89
N THR A 46 -3.03 8.34 9.18
CA THR A 46 -1.58 8.64 9.17
C THR A 46 -0.82 7.73 10.14
N VAL A 47 -1.41 7.44 11.30
CA VAL A 47 -0.91 6.46 12.26
C VAL A 47 -1.92 5.32 12.32
N PRO A 48 -1.63 4.15 11.73
CA PRO A 48 -2.53 3.01 11.79
C PRO A 48 -2.65 2.48 13.22
N GLU A 49 -3.88 2.40 13.72
CA GLU A 49 -4.20 1.87 15.04
C GLU A 49 -5.32 0.83 14.96
N GLY A 50 -5.55 0.09 16.05
CA GLY A 50 -6.63 -0.89 16.10
C GLY A 50 -6.60 -1.87 14.94
N SER A 51 -7.72 -2.03 14.24
CA SER A 51 -7.87 -2.97 13.13
C SER A 51 -6.92 -2.69 11.96
N GLU A 52 -6.57 -1.43 11.69
CA GLU A 52 -5.63 -1.09 10.61
C GLU A 52 -4.21 -1.60 10.90
N ARG A 53 -3.75 -1.43 12.16
CA ARG A 53 -2.46 -1.97 12.59
C ARG A 53 -2.45 -3.50 12.55
N ILE A 54 -3.51 -4.14 13.05
CA ILE A 54 -3.69 -5.59 13.06
C ILE A 54 -3.61 -6.18 11.64
N ILE A 55 -4.26 -5.54 10.68
CA ILE A 55 -4.26 -5.98 9.29
C ILE A 55 -2.88 -5.81 8.64
N LEU A 56 -2.21 -4.70 8.88
CA LEU A 56 -0.85 -4.48 8.37
C LEU A 56 0.12 -5.52 8.95
N GLU A 57 0.02 -5.82 10.23
CA GLU A 57 0.82 -6.85 10.88
C GLU A 57 0.57 -8.24 10.25
N ALA A 58 -0.70 -8.64 10.12
CA ALA A 58 -1.06 -9.91 9.49
C ALA A 58 -0.58 -10.00 8.04
N ALA A 59 -0.73 -8.91 7.26
CA ALA A 59 -0.28 -8.84 5.88
C ALA A 59 1.25 -8.91 5.76
N GLY A 60 1.98 -8.25 6.65
CA GLY A 60 3.45 -8.30 6.69
C GLY A 60 3.97 -9.71 6.99
N ARG A 61 3.37 -10.39 7.97
CA ARG A 61 3.69 -11.78 8.30
C ARG A 61 3.40 -12.72 7.13
N LEU A 62 2.23 -12.58 6.50
CA LEU A 62 1.86 -13.39 5.34
C LEU A 62 2.82 -13.15 4.17
N GLN A 63 3.19 -11.90 3.91
CA GLN A 63 4.15 -11.55 2.88
C GLN A 63 5.51 -12.21 3.10
N ARG A 64 6.03 -12.14 4.34
CA ARG A 64 7.27 -12.80 4.75
C ARG A 64 7.25 -14.31 4.45
N ASP A 65 6.14 -14.96 4.84
CA ASP A 65 6.07 -16.42 4.80
C ASP A 65 5.76 -16.96 3.38
N THR A 66 5.09 -16.16 2.54
CA THR A 66 4.70 -16.56 1.18
C THR A 66 5.56 -15.97 0.07
N GLY A 67 6.24 -14.85 0.34
CA GLY A 67 6.96 -14.08 -0.67
C GLY A 67 6.08 -13.41 -1.73
N LEU A 68 4.74 -13.39 -1.55
CA LEU A 68 3.82 -12.71 -2.45
C LEU A 68 4.05 -11.18 -2.44
N PRO A 69 3.85 -10.49 -3.57
CA PRO A 69 3.89 -9.02 -3.57
C PRO A 69 2.75 -8.47 -2.71
N LEU A 70 3.05 -7.42 -1.94
CA LEU A 70 2.11 -6.74 -1.06
C LEU A 70 1.85 -5.32 -1.57
N PHE A 71 0.58 -5.00 -1.84
CA PHE A 71 0.13 -3.66 -2.20
C PHE A 71 -0.62 -3.02 -1.04
N VAL A 72 -0.18 -1.84 -0.64
CA VAL A 72 -0.79 -1.05 0.43
C VAL A 72 -1.53 0.14 -0.18
N HIS A 73 -2.85 0.22 0.01
CA HIS A 73 -3.57 1.46 -0.28
C HIS A 73 -3.20 2.49 0.80
N SER A 74 -2.53 3.56 0.40
CA SER A 74 -1.86 4.44 1.33
C SER A 74 -1.93 5.89 0.87
N CYS A 75 -3.04 6.54 1.11
CA CYS A 75 -3.15 7.98 0.83
C CYS A 75 -2.40 8.84 1.86
N THR A 76 -2.16 8.30 3.05
CA THR A 76 -1.45 8.99 4.15
C THR A 76 -0.60 8.01 4.95
N GLY A 77 0.41 8.47 5.66
CA GLY A 77 1.11 7.67 6.66
C GLY A 77 1.94 6.50 6.13
N CYS A 78 2.37 6.53 4.87
CA CYS A 78 3.16 5.46 4.26
C CYS A 78 4.35 5.01 5.12
N GLN A 79 5.04 5.94 5.79
CA GLN A 79 6.20 5.63 6.64
C GLN A 79 5.80 4.81 7.87
N ASN A 80 4.66 5.14 8.50
CA ASN A 80 4.16 4.39 9.66
C ASN A 80 3.67 3.00 9.23
N GLN A 81 3.02 2.91 8.08
CA GLN A 81 2.61 1.63 7.49
C GLN A 81 3.83 0.77 7.16
N GLN A 82 4.88 1.36 6.55
CA GLN A 82 6.13 0.66 6.25
C GLN A 82 6.81 0.15 7.53
N ALA A 83 6.83 0.95 8.59
CA ALA A 83 7.40 0.55 9.87
C ALA A 83 6.68 -0.67 10.47
N ILE A 84 5.35 -0.69 10.44
CA ILE A 84 4.56 -1.84 10.93
C ILE A 84 4.85 -3.10 10.10
N LEU A 85 4.93 -2.98 8.78
CA LEU A 85 5.27 -4.11 7.90
C LEU A 85 6.70 -4.63 8.16
N GLU A 86 7.65 -3.72 8.36
CA GLU A 86 9.03 -4.05 8.70
C GLU A 86 9.13 -4.76 10.06
N GLU A 87 8.41 -4.28 11.08
CA GLU A 87 8.27 -4.93 12.40
C GLU A 87 7.68 -6.35 12.28
N ALA A 88 6.73 -6.55 11.38
CA ALA A 88 6.13 -7.86 11.09
C ALA A 88 7.05 -8.79 10.28
N GLY A 89 8.21 -8.30 9.84
CA GLY A 89 9.23 -9.06 9.12
C GLY A 89 9.03 -9.13 7.61
N ALA A 90 8.20 -8.25 7.03
CA ALA A 90 7.99 -8.21 5.58
C ALA A 90 9.27 -7.86 4.81
N ASP A 91 9.46 -8.51 3.68
CA ASP A 91 10.48 -8.12 2.69
C ASP A 91 9.99 -6.85 1.95
N LEU A 92 10.50 -5.70 2.37
CA LEU A 92 10.10 -4.41 1.82
C LEU A 92 10.38 -4.29 0.32
N SER A 93 11.29 -5.08 -0.24
CA SER A 93 11.55 -5.10 -1.69
C SER A 93 10.40 -5.70 -2.51
N ARG A 94 9.37 -6.23 -1.85
CA ARG A 94 8.14 -6.75 -2.45
C ARG A 94 6.89 -6.00 -1.99
N VAL A 95 7.06 -4.83 -1.40
CA VAL A 95 5.97 -3.96 -0.93
C VAL A 95 5.85 -2.74 -1.82
N CYS A 96 4.62 -2.43 -2.25
CA CYS A 96 4.29 -1.24 -3.03
C CYS A 96 3.24 -0.39 -2.31
N PHE A 97 3.56 0.88 -2.07
CA PHE A 97 2.62 1.86 -1.54
C PHE A 97 1.92 2.59 -2.67
N SER A 98 0.59 2.49 -2.70
CA SER A 98 -0.26 3.08 -3.74
C SER A 98 -0.82 4.44 -3.30
N HIS A 99 -1.16 5.31 -4.27
CA HIS A 99 -1.74 6.65 -4.05
C HIS A 99 -0.82 7.61 -3.31
N VAL A 100 0.49 7.45 -3.47
CA VAL A 100 1.49 8.25 -2.74
C VAL A 100 1.48 9.73 -3.12
N GLU A 101 0.82 10.09 -4.21
CA GLU A 101 0.64 11.46 -4.70
C GLU A 101 -0.63 12.14 -4.19
N ALA A 102 -1.53 11.42 -3.51
CA ALA A 102 -2.81 11.96 -3.11
C ALA A 102 -2.70 13.13 -2.12
N ARG A 103 -3.29 14.28 -2.48
CA ARG A 103 -3.14 15.57 -1.76
C ARG A 103 -3.52 15.53 -0.29
N PHE A 104 -4.59 14.80 0.05
CA PHE A 104 -5.06 14.75 1.44
C PHE A 104 -4.08 14.03 2.39
N GLY A 105 -3.10 13.32 1.87
CA GLY A 105 -2.02 12.73 2.66
C GLY A 105 -0.87 13.69 2.94
N TRP A 106 -0.86 14.83 2.27
CA TRP A 106 0.28 15.75 2.23
C TRP A 106 -0.06 17.19 2.64
N GLU A 107 -1.23 17.41 3.25
CA GLU A 107 -1.66 18.74 3.67
C GLU A 107 -0.57 19.46 4.47
N GLY A 108 -0.27 20.68 4.03
CA GLY A 108 0.75 21.52 4.63
C GLY A 108 2.20 21.19 4.29
N ARG A 109 2.46 20.17 3.47
CA ARG A 109 3.82 19.81 3.02
C ARG A 109 4.11 20.35 1.62
N SER A 110 5.34 20.77 1.42
CA SER A 110 5.86 21.13 0.11
C SER A 110 6.11 19.88 -0.74
N LEU A 111 6.20 20.04 -2.07
CA LEU A 111 6.59 18.95 -2.98
C LEU A 111 7.97 18.39 -2.65
N ALA A 112 8.89 19.22 -2.15
CA ALA A 112 10.22 18.77 -1.74
C ALA A 112 10.14 17.82 -0.54
N GLU A 113 9.40 18.19 0.51
CA GLU A 113 9.18 17.33 1.68
C GLU A 113 8.45 16.04 1.31
N GLN A 114 7.48 16.10 0.39
CA GLN A 114 6.81 14.93 -0.13
C GLN A 114 7.80 14.00 -0.85
N THR A 115 8.67 14.55 -1.70
CA THR A 115 9.69 13.78 -2.39
C THR A 115 10.69 13.14 -1.40
N ASP A 116 11.08 13.84 -0.35
CA ASP A 116 11.97 13.30 0.69
C ASP A 116 11.36 12.09 1.40
N LEU A 117 10.06 12.15 1.68
CA LEU A 117 9.32 11.03 2.27
C LEU A 117 9.21 9.84 1.30
N LEU A 118 8.96 10.09 0.02
CA LEU A 118 8.95 9.02 -1.00
C LEU A 118 10.34 8.38 -1.14
N GLU A 119 11.39 9.19 -1.15
CA GLU A 119 12.76 8.69 -1.18
C GLU A 119 13.10 7.82 0.03
N ALA A 120 12.63 8.20 1.22
CA ALA A 120 12.83 7.40 2.43
C ALA A 120 12.17 6.01 2.34
N LEU A 121 10.98 5.90 1.72
CA LEU A 121 10.32 4.61 1.47
C LEU A 121 11.14 3.72 0.54
N VAL A 122 11.58 4.28 -0.60
CA VAL A 122 12.29 3.49 -1.61
C VAL A 122 13.71 3.13 -1.19
N LYS A 123 14.36 3.94 -0.35
CA LYS A 123 15.66 3.61 0.26
C LYS A 123 15.61 2.36 1.13
N LYS A 124 14.48 2.08 1.76
CA LYS A 124 14.25 0.84 2.51
C LYS A 124 13.89 -0.36 1.61
N GLY A 125 13.78 -0.16 0.31
CA GLY A 125 13.52 -1.20 -0.67
C GLY A 125 12.15 -1.15 -1.33
N SER A 126 11.15 -0.49 -0.73
CA SER A 126 9.78 -0.46 -1.22
C SER A 126 9.64 0.19 -2.59
N PHE A 127 8.54 -0.15 -3.25
CA PHE A 127 8.04 0.53 -4.44
C PHE A 127 6.99 1.55 -4.07
N ILE A 128 6.79 2.54 -4.94
CA ILE A 128 5.71 3.53 -4.86
C ILE A 128 4.89 3.51 -6.14
N SER A 129 3.60 3.81 -6.04
CA SER A 129 2.71 3.85 -7.19
C SER A 129 1.86 5.11 -7.18
N TYR A 130 1.92 5.83 -8.29
CA TYR A 130 1.07 6.98 -8.60
C TYR A 130 -0.16 6.46 -9.34
N ASN A 131 -1.33 6.62 -8.76
CA ASN A 131 -2.55 5.96 -9.23
C ASN A 131 -3.60 6.91 -9.80
N ASN A 132 -3.36 8.23 -9.77
CA ASN A 132 -4.35 9.23 -10.14
C ASN A 132 -4.14 9.84 -11.55
N PHE A 133 -3.46 9.12 -12.46
CA PHE A 133 -3.39 9.57 -13.86
C PHE A 133 -4.80 9.64 -14.45
N GLY A 134 -5.20 10.84 -14.91
CA GLY A 134 -6.54 11.09 -15.43
C GLY A 134 -7.60 11.40 -14.38
N ASN A 135 -7.30 11.25 -13.09
CA ASN A 135 -8.19 11.62 -11.97
C ASN A 135 -7.61 12.84 -11.22
N TRP A 136 -7.78 14.00 -11.81
CA TRP A 136 -7.18 15.25 -11.32
C TRP A 136 -7.88 15.86 -10.10
N ALA A 137 -8.94 15.23 -9.59
CA ALA A 137 -9.59 15.66 -8.35
C ALA A 137 -8.69 15.50 -7.12
N HIS A 138 -7.71 14.60 -7.18
CA HIS A 138 -6.86 14.23 -6.03
C HIS A 138 -5.42 14.72 -6.15
N THR A 139 -4.97 15.07 -7.34
CA THR A 139 -3.57 15.52 -7.56
C THR A 139 -3.51 16.39 -8.80
N GLU A 140 -2.81 17.53 -8.71
CA GLU A 140 -2.55 18.36 -9.89
C GLU A 140 -1.57 17.65 -10.83
N PRO A 141 -1.79 17.69 -12.14
CA PRO A 141 -0.90 17.05 -13.11
C PRO A 141 0.55 17.51 -13.02
N THR A 142 0.76 18.79 -12.72
CA THR A 142 2.10 19.39 -12.58
C THR A 142 2.83 18.84 -11.37
N ASP A 143 2.13 18.66 -10.24
CA ASP A 143 2.69 18.12 -9.01
C ASP A 143 3.06 16.64 -9.18
N LEU A 144 2.17 15.88 -9.81
CA LEU A 144 2.42 14.47 -10.13
C LEU A 144 3.67 14.30 -11.01
N LEU A 145 3.77 15.09 -12.09
CA LEU A 145 4.93 15.06 -12.97
C LEU A 145 6.22 15.53 -12.26
N HIS A 146 6.11 16.48 -11.34
CA HIS A 146 7.23 16.92 -10.52
C HIS A 146 7.75 15.77 -9.65
N LEU A 147 6.88 15.09 -8.92
CA LEU A 147 7.26 13.96 -8.06
C LEU A 147 7.96 12.86 -8.86
N ILE A 148 7.39 12.44 -9.99
CA ILE A 148 7.98 11.41 -10.85
C ILE A 148 9.37 11.82 -11.34
N LYS A 149 9.51 13.03 -11.89
CA LYS A 149 10.78 13.53 -12.42
C LYS A 149 11.84 13.65 -11.33
N GLU A 150 11.44 14.13 -10.15
CA GLU A 150 12.36 14.31 -9.04
C GLU A 150 12.86 12.95 -8.50
N MET A 151 11.98 11.95 -8.41
CA MET A 151 12.38 10.59 -8.04
C MET A 151 13.32 9.96 -9.07
N ILE A 152 13.11 10.21 -10.38
CA ILE A 152 14.05 9.80 -11.43
C ILE A 152 15.41 10.49 -11.25
N ARG A 153 15.41 11.81 -11.02
CA ARG A 153 16.63 12.61 -10.80
C ARG A 153 17.43 12.14 -9.59
N ARG A 154 16.73 11.67 -8.55
CA ARG A 154 17.35 11.10 -7.33
C ARG A 154 17.86 9.67 -7.52
N GLY A 155 17.65 9.04 -8.69
CA GLY A 155 18.19 7.72 -9.03
C GLY A 155 17.25 6.55 -8.75
N TYR A 156 15.93 6.79 -8.64
CA TYR A 156 14.93 5.75 -8.37
C TYR A 156 13.91 5.54 -9.51
N PRO A 157 14.32 5.49 -10.80
CA PRO A 157 13.37 5.26 -11.91
C PRO A 157 12.68 3.90 -11.79
N ASP A 158 13.37 2.88 -11.29
CA ASP A 158 12.91 1.50 -11.22
C ASP A 158 12.08 1.19 -9.96
N LYS A 159 11.86 2.17 -9.08
CA LYS A 159 11.12 2.02 -7.83
C LYS A 159 9.74 2.64 -7.88
N GLN A 160 9.26 3.03 -9.05
CA GLN A 160 7.99 3.72 -9.17
C GLN A 160 7.14 3.17 -10.32
N PHE A 161 5.82 3.16 -10.10
CA PHE A 161 4.81 2.80 -11.08
C PHE A 161 3.87 3.98 -11.33
N ALA A 162 3.38 4.08 -12.57
CA ALA A 162 2.36 5.03 -12.97
C ALA A 162 1.13 4.27 -13.47
N THR A 163 -0.01 4.49 -12.84
CA THR A 163 -1.27 3.80 -13.15
C THR A 163 -2.46 4.75 -13.12
N MET A 164 -3.62 4.29 -13.53
CA MET A 164 -4.85 5.11 -13.58
C MET A 164 -5.87 4.74 -12.50
N ASP A 165 -5.72 3.61 -11.82
CA ASP A 165 -6.68 3.05 -10.85
C ASP A 165 -8.13 3.03 -11.36
N LEU A 166 -8.30 2.83 -12.67
CA LEU A 166 -9.60 2.78 -13.31
C LEU A 166 -10.04 1.34 -13.54
N SER A 167 -11.27 1.05 -13.16
CA SER A 167 -11.94 -0.19 -13.51
C SER A 167 -12.68 -0.02 -14.83
N LEU A 168 -12.40 -0.89 -15.81
CA LEU A 168 -13.10 -0.95 -17.08
C LEU A 168 -14.41 -1.76 -17.02
N ILE A 169 -14.86 -2.14 -15.82
CA ILE A 169 -16.08 -2.95 -15.63
C ILE A 169 -17.36 -2.18 -16.02
N HIS A 170 -17.29 -0.87 -16.19
CA HIS A 170 -18.41 0.01 -16.46
C HIS A 170 -18.38 0.63 -17.87
N ILE A 171 -17.70 0.01 -18.82
CA ILE A 171 -17.78 0.38 -20.23
C ILE A 171 -18.82 -0.48 -20.94
#